data_8344ede96a60d14becaf901422dee603
#
_entry.id   8344ede96a60d14becaf901422dee603
#
_cell.length_a   1.000
_cell.length_b   1.000
_cell.length_c   1.000
_cell.angle_alpha   90.00
_cell.angle_beta   90.00
_cell.angle_gamma   90.00
#
_symmetry.space_group_name_H-M   'P 1'
#
loop_
_entity.id
_entity.type
_entity.pdbx_description
1 polymer ?
#
loop_
_entity_poly.entity_id
_entity_poly.type
_entity_poly.pdbx_seq_one_letter_code
_entity_poly.pdbx_strand_id
1 'polypeptide(L)'
;PLALADLARRTGYSPAHFQRVFARHTGLSPAAYARALRAERARAALTGAARVSDAIYDAGYSAPSRFYDNQGDRLGMTASAWKDGGRGVTIRWAVVPTSLGPMLVAATDRGVCRLAFGLTGDDLAAQFPKARLEAGGAAFAALLAEVVAAVERPGLPNAHIPLDVQGTAFQEAVWRALRQIPAGETRSYADIAAAIGRPAAVRAAGTANGANQVAVLIPCHRVVPKGGGVGGYAWGAGVKAELLRREGSGGESLL
;
A
#
# COMPACT_ATOMS: atom_id res chain seq x y z
N PRO A 1 25.43 -1.03 -6.01
CA PRO A 1 24.54 0.14 -5.95
C PRO A 1 25.38 1.40 -5.85
N LEU A 2 25.06 2.42 -6.69
CA LEU A 2 25.73 3.71 -6.65
C LEU A 2 25.48 4.38 -5.29
N ALA A 3 26.54 4.93 -4.70
CA ALA A 3 26.39 5.70 -3.46
C ALA A 3 25.64 7.02 -3.74
N LEU A 4 24.97 7.57 -2.72
CA LEU A 4 24.25 8.84 -2.82
C LEU A 4 25.16 9.97 -3.33
N ALA A 5 26.42 10.00 -2.86
CA ALA A 5 27.43 10.98 -3.27
C ALA A 5 27.75 10.88 -4.77
N ASP A 6 27.79 9.67 -5.34
CA ASP A 6 28.06 9.47 -6.76
C ASP A 6 26.89 9.93 -7.64
N LEU A 7 25.65 9.67 -7.18
CA LEU A 7 24.45 10.16 -7.86
C LEU A 7 24.37 11.69 -7.84
N ALA A 8 24.65 12.31 -6.70
CA ALA A 8 24.66 13.74 -6.52
C ALA A 8 25.73 14.41 -7.43
N ARG A 9 26.94 13.85 -7.47
CA ARG A 9 28.03 14.33 -8.32
C ARG A 9 27.67 14.29 -9.81
N ARG A 10 27.00 13.24 -10.28
CA ARG A 10 26.54 13.12 -11.68
C ARG A 10 25.52 14.17 -12.08
N THR A 11 24.80 14.73 -11.13
CA THR A 11 23.77 15.75 -11.36
C THR A 11 24.24 17.16 -11.01
N GLY A 12 25.48 17.32 -10.56
CA GLY A 12 26.03 18.61 -10.11
C GLY A 12 25.47 19.11 -8.79
N TYR A 13 24.81 18.25 -8.01
CA TYR A 13 24.19 18.63 -6.74
C TYR A 13 25.02 18.16 -5.53
N SER A 14 24.86 18.86 -4.40
CA SER A 14 25.28 18.29 -3.12
C SER A 14 24.39 17.09 -2.75
N PRO A 15 24.88 16.12 -1.97
CA PRO A 15 24.07 14.95 -1.57
C PRO A 15 22.74 15.32 -0.91
N ALA A 16 22.74 16.34 -0.05
CA ALA A 16 21.53 16.81 0.61
C ALA A 16 20.53 17.47 -0.36
N HIS A 17 21.04 18.24 -1.33
CA HIS A 17 20.21 18.86 -2.36
C HIS A 17 19.62 17.80 -3.30
N PHE A 18 20.46 16.87 -3.77
CA PHE A 18 20.02 15.74 -4.58
C PHE A 18 18.91 14.94 -3.89
N GLN A 19 19.08 14.64 -2.60
CA GLN A 19 18.07 13.90 -1.84
C GLN A 19 16.72 14.63 -1.79
N ARG A 20 16.72 15.96 -1.57
CA ARG A 20 15.49 16.77 -1.56
C ARG A 20 14.83 16.83 -2.93
N VAL A 21 15.61 17.12 -3.98
CA VAL A 21 15.11 17.19 -5.36
C VAL A 21 14.58 15.82 -5.79
N PHE A 22 15.33 14.76 -5.54
CA PHE A 22 14.92 13.41 -5.86
C PHE A 22 13.61 13.01 -5.13
N ALA A 23 13.52 13.30 -3.82
CA ALA A 23 12.31 13.02 -3.05
C ALA A 23 11.10 13.82 -3.55
N ARG A 24 11.31 15.09 -3.94
CA ARG A 24 10.26 15.92 -4.56
C ARG A 24 9.74 15.32 -5.86
N HIS A 25 10.62 14.77 -6.71
CA HIS A 25 10.25 14.24 -8.02
C HIS A 25 9.72 12.79 -7.97
N THR A 26 10.16 12.00 -7.01
CA THR A 26 9.81 10.57 -6.95
C THR A 26 8.88 10.21 -5.78
N GLY A 27 8.65 11.14 -4.85
CA GLY A 27 7.92 10.88 -3.62
C GLY A 27 8.68 10.00 -2.61
N LEU A 28 9.91 9.57 -2.93
CA LEU A 28 10.72 8.67 -2.12
C LEU A 28 12.15 9.20 -1.99
N SER A 29 12.80 8.96 -0.86
CA SER A 29 14.24 9.18 -0.80
C SER A 29 14.97 8.27 -1.81
N PRO A 30 16.18 8.64 -2.31
CA PRO A 30 16.93 7.79 -3.24
C PRO A 30 17.12 6.36 -2.72
N ALA A 31 17.37 6.20 -1.43
CA ALA A 31 17.52 4.90 -0.78
C ALA A 31 16.20 4.11 -0.75
N ALA A 32 15.09 4.77 -0.42
CA ALA A 32 13.76 4.15 -0.42
C ALA A 32 13.32 3.75 -1.83
N TYR A 33 13.57 4.63 -2.82
CA TYR A 33 13.27 4.35 -4.23
C TYR A 33 14.07 3.15 -4.75
N ALA A 34 15.40 3.13 -4.47
CA ALA A 34 16.25 2.01 -4.86
C ALA A 34 15.83 0.70 -4.18
N ARG A 35 15.38 0.75 -2.91
CA ARG A 35 14.81 -0.43 -2.24
C ARG A 35 13.52 -0.90 -2.92
N ALA A 36 12.57 -0.01 -3.18
CA ALA A 36 11.31 -0.33 -3.83
C ALA A 36 11.52 -0.92 -5.24
N LEU A 37 12.45 -0.35 -6.01
CA LEU A 37 12.79 -0.86 -7.34
C LEU A 37 13.43 -2.25 -7.29
N ARG A 38 14.33 -2.50 -6.31
CA ARG A 38 14.88 -3.84 -6.10
C ARG A 38 13.82 -4.85 -5.66
N ALA A 39 12.87 -4.44 -4.80
CA ALA A 39 11.76 -5.28 -4.41
C ALA A 39 10.88 -5.67 -5.61
N GLU A 40 10.63 -4.73 -6.51
CA GLU A 40 9.87 -4.97 -7.73
C GLU A 40 10.60 -5.95 -8.66
N ARG A 41 11.92 -5.76 -8.85
CA ARG A 41 12.76 -6.68 -9.63
C ARG A 41 12.82 -8.06 -9.00
N ALA A 42 12.97 -8.14 -7.67
CA ALA A 42 12.95 -9.41 -6.96
C ALA A 42 11.61 -10.14 -7.12
N ARG A 43 10.50 -9.42 -7.04
CA ARG A 43 9.16 -9.97 -7.26
C ARG A 43 9.01 -10.56 -8.67
N ALA A 44 9.42 -9.79 -9.69
CA ALA A 44 9.38 -10.24 -11.08
C ALA A 44 10.32 -11.45 -11.30
N ALA A 45 11.52 -11.42 -10.75
CA ALA A 45 12.49 -12.50 -10.85
C ALA A 45 12.01 -13.78 -10.13
N LEU A 46 11.39 -13.64 -8.94
CA LEU A 46 10.85 -14.76 -8.18
C LEU A 46 9.73 -15.51 -8.92
N THR A 47 8.98 -14.82 -9.78
CA THR A 47 7.90 -15.45 -10.56
C THR A 47 8.43 -16.39 -11.64
N GLY A 48 9.65 -16.14 -12.15
CA GLY A 48 10.27 -16.94 -13.24
C GLY A 48 11.50 -17.76 -12.85
N ALA A 49 12.08 -17.55 -11.66
CA ALA A 49 13.35 -18.16 -11.28
C ALA A 49 13.20 -19.61 -10.80
N ALA A 50 14.16 -20.45 -11.16
CA ALA A 50 14.26 -21.84 -10.66
C ALA A 50 14.64 -21.87 -9.17
N ARG A 51 15.49 -20.92 -8.72
CA ARG A 51 15.93 -20.81 -7.32
C ARG A 51 15.73 -19.39 -6.80
N VAL A 52 15.36 -19.27 -5.53
CA VAL A 52 15.17 -17.96 -4.84
C VAL A 52 16.47 -17.17 -4.79
N SER A 53 17.62 -17.85 -4.56
CA SER A 53 18.94 -17.21 -4.55
C SER A 53 19.26 -16.50 -5.86
N ASP A 54 18.96 -17.11 -6.99
CA ASP A 54 19.25 -16.56 -8.31
C ASP A 54 18.42 -15.29 -8.55
N ALA A 55 17.12 -15.33 -8.22
CA ALA A 55 16.24 -14.17 -8.26
C ALA A 55 16.72 -13.00 -7.37
N ILE A 56 17.31 -13.31 -6.21
CA ILE A 56 17.87 -12.31 -5.31
C ILE A 56 19.09 -11.62 -5.92
N TYR A 57 20.00 -12.39 -6.53
CA TYR A 57 21.18 -11.83 -7.20
C TYR A 57 20.80 -11.05 -8.46
N ASP A 58 19.87 -11.55 -9.28
CA ASP A 58 19.35 -10.88 -10.48
C ASP A 58 18.64 -9.56 -10.14
N ALA A 59 18.01 -9.49 -8.97
CA ALA A 59 17.43 -8.24 -8.45
C ALA A 59 18.47 -7.20 -7.99
N GLY A 60 19.77 -7.55 -8.00
CA GLY A 60 20.88 -6.64 -7.68
C GLY A 60 21.27 -6.63 -6.20
N TYR A 61 21.05 -7.72 -5.47
CA TYR A 61 21.55 -7.89 -4.10
C TYR A 61 22.92 -8.55 -4.09
N SER A 62 23.82 -8.03 -3.26
CA SER A 62 25.18 -8.56 -3.12
C SER A 62 25.26 -9.83 -2.25
N ALA A 63 24.21 -10.10 -1.46
CA ALA A 63 24.07 -11.31 -0.65
C ALA A 63 22.60 -11.56 -0.31
N PRO A 64 22.17 -12.83 -0.18
CA PRO A 64 20.81 -13.18 0.24
C PRO A 64 20.42 -12.57 1.59
N SER A 65 21.32 -12.50 2.57
CA SER A 65 21.07 -11.87 3.86
C SER A 65 20.58 -10.43 3.72
N ARG A 66 21.20 -9.64 2.85
CA ARG A 66 20.78 -8.27 2.59
C ARG A 66 19.41 -8.13 1.89
N PHE A 67 18.99 -9.16 1.18
CA PHE A 67 17.62 -9.24 0.68
C PHE A 67 16.64 -9.46 1.83
N TYR A 68 16.90 -10.44 2.69
CA TYR A 68 16.03 -10.75 3.82
C TYR A 68 15.97 -9.58 4.83
N ASP A 69 17.09 -8.92 5.11
CA ASP A 69 17.14 -7.76 6.00
C ASP A 69 16.39 -6.53 5.45
N ASN A 70 16.45 -6.33 4.13
CA ASN A 70 15.93 -5.10 3.51
C ASN A 70 14.64 -5.29 2.71
N GLN A 71 14.30 -6.52 2.34
CA GLN A 71 13.17 -6.83 1.46
C GLN A 71 12.14 -7.77 2.09
N GLY A 72 12.53 -8.59 3.04
CA GLY A 72 11.57 -9.39 3.79
C GLY A 72 10.45 -8.52 4.35
N ASP A 73 10.82 -7.36 4.88
CA ASP A 73 9.88 -6.37 5.41
C ASP A 73 8.97 -5.72 4.35
N ARG A 74 9.41 -5.66 3.10
CA ARG A 74 8.64 -5.00 2.02
C ARG A 74 7.76 -5.97 1.24
N LEU A 75 8.12 -7.24 1.18
CA LEU A 75 7.30 -8.26 0.52
C LEU A 75 6.15 -8.78 1.42
N GLY A 76 6.13 -8.38 2.69
CA GLY A 76 5.14 -8.81 3.66
C GLY A 76 5.24 -10.30 4.02
N MET A 77 5.93 -11.07 3.20
CA MET A 77 6.24 -12.48 3.40
C MET A 77 7.66 -12.76 2.91
N THR A 78 8.22 -13.93 3.24
CA THR A 78 9.54 -14.33 2.74
C THR A 78 9.54 -14.50 1.22
N ALA A 79 10.72 -14.38 0.59
CA ALA A 79 10.83 -14.59 -0.85
C ALA A 79 10.34 -15.98 -1.28
N SER A 80 10.58 -17.01 -0.46
CA SER A 80 10.08 -18.36 -0.69
C SER A 80 8.57 -18.43 -0.62
N ALA A 81 7.97 -17.84 0.40
CA ALA A 81 6.53 -17.79 0.57
C ALA A 81 5.85 -17.01 -0.57
N TRP A 82 6.45 -15.91 -1.02
CA TRP A 82 5.97 -15.17 -2.20
C TRP A 82 5.95 -16.05 -3.46
N LYS A 83 7.08 -16.69 -3.77
CA LYS A 83 7.21 -17.59 -4.94
C LYS A 83 6.17 -18.72 -4.90
N ASP A 84 5.90 -19.24 -3.71
CA ASP A 84 4.99 -20.35 -3.48
C ASP A 84 3.53 -19.93 -3.20
N GLY A 85 3.16 -18.67 -3.44
CA GLY A 85 1.78 -18.19 -3.26
C GLY A 85 1.31 -18.16 -1.80
N GLY A 86 2.18 -17.73 -0.89
CA GLY A 86 1.89 -17.58 0.54
C GLY A 86 2.29 -18.77 1.40
N ARG A 87 3.00 -19.76 0.87
CA ARG A 87 3.42 -20.93 1.64
C ARG A 87 4.23 -20.54 2.89
N GLY A 88 3.82 -21.06 4.04
CA GLY A 88 4.44 -20.80 5.34
C GLY A 88 4.07 -19.47 5.98
N VAL A 89 3.16 -18.71 5.37
CA VAL A 89 2.58 -17.50 5.97
C VAL A 89 1.25 -17.86 6.60
N THR A 90 1.06 -17.46 7.86
CA THR A 90 -0.24 -17.50 8.50
C THR A 90 -0.90 -16.13 8.35
N ILE A 91 -2.11 -16.14 7.84
CA ILE A 91 -2.97 -14.95 7.71
C ILE A 91 -4.20 -15.17 8.57
N ARG A 92 -4.36 -14.34 9.61
CA ARG A 92 -5.56 -14.33 10.45
C ARG A 92 -6.57 -13.40 9.82
N TRP A 93 -7.81 -13.83 9.76
CA TRP A 93 -8.85 -13.08 9.09
C TRP A 93 -10.21 -13.19 9.77
N ALA A 94 -11.06 -12.22 9.51
CA ALA A 94 -12.47 -12.26 9.87
C ALA A 94 -13.28 -11.44 8.86
N VAL A 95 -14.55 -11.82 8.70
CA VAL A 95 -15.57 -10.94 8.10
C VAL A 95 -16.44 -10.45 9.25
N VAL A 96 -16.52 -9.15 9.39
CA VAL A 96 -17.31 -8.51 10.45
C VAL A 96 -18.35 -7.56 9.87
N PRO A 97 -19.54 -7.46 10.47
CA PRO A 97 -20.50 -6.44 10.08
C PRO A 97 -19.98 -5.05 10.47
N THR A 98 -20.17 -4.09 9.59
CA THR A 98 -19.93 -2.66 9.84
C THR A 98 -21.11 -1.85 9.34
N SER A 99 -21.20 -0.59 9.73
CA SER A 99 -22.21 0.32 9.21
C SER A 99 -22.07 0.62 7.71
N LEU A 100 -20.93 0.22 7.09
CA LEU A 100 -20.67 0.30 5.65
C LEU A 100 -20.87 -1.04 4.91
N GLY A 101 -21.39 -2.05 5.62
CA GLY A 101 -21.57 -3.40 5.10
C GLY A 101 -20.55 -4.41 5.65
N PRO A 102 -20.63 -5.67 5.21
CA PRO A 102 -19.69 -6.70 5.62
C PRO A 102 -18.27 -6.34 5.19
N MET A 103 -17.31 -6.44 6.11
CA MET A 103 -15.93 -6.08 5.90
C MET A 103 -15.01 -7.25 6.22
N LEU A 104 -14.21 -7.66 5.23
CA LEU A 104 -13.12 -8.60 5.43
C LEU A 104 -11.89 -7.83 5.94
N VAL A 105 -11.33 -8.30 7.04
CA VAL A 105 -10.02 -7.87 7.55
C VAL A 105 -9.11 -9.08 7.61
N ALA A 106 -7.89 -8.95 7.09
CA ALA A 106 -6.86 -9.98 7.18
C ALA A 106 -5.52 -9.37 7.54
N ALA A 107 -4.77 -10.05 8.40
CA ALA A 107 -3.47 -9.60 8.88
C ALA A 107 -2.47 -10.77 8.96
N THR A 108 -1.23 -10.46 8.68
CA THR A 108 -0.06 -11.28 9.04
C THR A 108 0.44 -10.87 10.43
N ASP A 109 1.51 -11.49 10.89
CA ASP A 109 2.18 -11.08 12.15
C ASP A 109 2.81 -9.67 12.08
N ARG A 110 2.84 -9.04 10.89
CA ARG A 110 3.38 -7.69 10.65
C ARG A 110 2.32 -6.60 10.63
N GLY A 111 1.07 -6.96 10.34
CA GLY A 111 0.00 -5.99 10.24
C GLY A 111 -1.07 -6.36 9.22
N VAL A 112 -1.96 -5.43 8.99
CA VAL A 112 -3.10 -5.61 8.09
C VAL A 112 -2.62 -5.70 6.64
N CYS A 113 -2.91 -6.84 5.99
CA CYS A 113 -2.57 -7.09 4.59
C CYS A 113 -3.79 -6.99 3.65
N ARG A 114 -5.02 -7.10 4.20
CA ARG A 114 -6.24 -6.91 3.44
C ARG A 114 -7.30 -6.24 4.31
N LEU A 115 -7.97 -5.24 3.76
CA LEU A 115 -9.21 -4.67 4.28
C LEU A 115 -10.09 -4.32 3.09
N ALA A 116 -11.25 -4.96 2.99
CA ALA A 116 -12.14 -4.81 1.85
C ALA A 116 -13.60 -5.01 2.24
N PHE A 117 -14.50 -4.26 1.63
CA PHE A 117 -15.94 -4.45 1.82
C PHE A 117 -16.48 -5.46 0.80
N GLY A 118 -17.40 -6.32 1.23
CA GLY A 118 -18.10 -7.28 0.39
C GLY A 118 -17.28 -8.49 -0.06
N LEU A 119 -16.04 -8.64 0.43
CA LEU A 119 -15.23 -9.84 0.19
C LEU A 119 -15.45 -10.90 1.27
N THR A 120 -15.17 -12.14 0.91
CA THR A 120 -15.33 -13.34 1.74
C THR A 120 -13.99 -14.02 2.02
N GLY A 121 -14.02 -15.09 2.82
CA GLY A 121 -12.85 -15.95 3.03
C GLY A 121 -12.38 -16.65 1.74
N ASP A 122 -13.28 -16.95 0.81
CA ASP A 122 -12.95 -17.59 -0.45
C ASP A 122 -12.17 -16.64 -1.36
N ASP A 123 -12.51 -15.35 -1.38
CA ASP A 123 -11.74 -14.33 -2.10
C ASP A 123 -10.32 -14.20 -1.52
N LEU A 124 -10.19 -14.28 -0.20
CA LEU A 124 -8.89 -14.28 0.47
C LEU A 124 -8.08 -15.53 0.12
N ALA A 125 -8.73 -16.71 0.10
CA ALA A 125 -8.09 -17.97 -0.27
C ALA A 125 -7.62 -17.97 -1.73
N ALA A 126 -8.42 -17.40 -2.63
CA ALA A 126 -8.03 -17.22 -4.04
C ALA A 126 -6.81 -16.30 -4.19
N GLN A 127 -6.72 -15.26 -3.37
CA GLN A 127 -5.58 -14.34 -3.37
C GLN A 127 -4.31 -14.94 -2.77
N PHE A 128 -4.45 -15.80 -1.74
CA PHE A 128 -3.35 -16.43 -1.03
C PHE A 128 -3.49 -17.97 -0.99
N PRO A 129 -3.38 -18.64 -2.15
CA PRO A 129 -3.77 -20.04 -2.31
C PRO A 129 -2.94 -21.05 -1.52
N LYS A 130 -1.78 -20.64 -1.00
CA LYS A 130 -0.88 -21.52 -0.23
C LYS A 130 -0.56 -20.96 1.17
N ALA A 131 -1.20 -19.86 1.56
CA ALA A 131 -1.13 -19.37 2.93
C ALA A 131 -1.99 -20.24 3.86
N ARG A 132 -1.59 -20.29 5.13
CA ARG A 132 -2.45 -20.83 6.18
C ARG A 132 -3.43 -19.74 6.61
N LEU A 133 -4.69 -19.92 6.25
CA LEU A 133 -5.75 -18.99 6.64
C LEU A 133 -6.37 -19.47 7.97
N GLU A 134 -6.31 -18.61 8.99
CA GLU A 134 -6.86 -18.86 10.31
C GLU A 134 -7.97 -17.84 10.60
N ALA A 135 -9.18 -18.31 10.86
CA ALA A 135 -10.28 -17.44 11.21
C ALA A 135 -10.18 -17.00 12.67
N GLY A 136 -10.19 -15.67 12.92
CA GLY A 136 -10.23 -15.10 14.25
C GLY A 136 -8.94 -15.27 15.07
N GLY A 137 -9.11 -15.49 16.38
CA GLY A 137 -8.03 -15.67 17.35
C GLY A 137 -7.80 -14.47 18.26
N ALA A 138 -7.39 -14.73 19.53
CA ALA A 138 -7.23 -13.68 20.54
C ALA A 138 -6.19 -12.61 20.14
N ALA A 139 -5.07 -13.02 19.55
CA ALA A 139 -4.02 -12.09 19.10
C ALA A 139 -4.49 -11.17 17.96
N PHE A 140 -5.45 -11.61 17.15
CA PHE A 140 -6.02 -10.83 16.06
C PHE A 140 -7.18 -9.94 16.53
N ALA A 141 -7.87 -10.31 17.62
CA ALA A 141 -9.07 -9.61 18.06
C ALA A 141 -8.82 -8.14 18.43
N ALA A 142 -7.70 -7.83 19.09
CA ALA A 142 -7.33 -6.46 19.45
C ALA A 142 -7.11 -5.60 18.19
N LEU A 143 -6.31 -6.09 17.24
CA LEU A 143 -6.06 -5.40 15.97
C LEU A 143 -7.36 -5.23 15.17
N LEU A 144 -8.22 -6.26 15.14
CA LEU A 144 -9.53 -6.20 14.47
C LEU A 144 -10.41 -5.10 15.07
N ALA A 145 -10.46 -4.98 16.40
CA ALA A 145 -11.24 -3.93 17.07
C ALA A 145 -10.74 -2.52 16.70
N GLU A 146 -9.43 -2.31 16.64
CA GLU A 146 -8.84 -1.02 16.20
C GLU A 146 -9.19 -0.73 14.73
N VAL A 147 -9.12 -1.72 13.85
CA VAL A 147 -9.49 -1.58 12.44
C VAL A 147 -10.97 -1.24 12.28
N VAL A 148 -11.85 -1.93 13.00
CA VAL A 148 -13.30 -1.62 13.01
C VAL A 148 -13.54 -0.20 13.50
N ALA A 149 -12.89 0.23 14.59
CA ALA A 149 -13.02 1.59 15.10
C ALA A 149 -12.56 2.65 14.09
N ALA A 150 -11.48 2.38 13.34
CA ALA A 150 -10.99 3.28 12.29
C ALA A 150 -11.96 3.37 11.09
N VAL A 151 -12.69 2.30 10.79
CA VAL A 151 -13.69 2.28 9.71
C VAL A 151 -14.99 2.96 10.13
N GLU A 152 -15.44 2.73 11.37
CA GLU A 152 -16.64 3.36 11.88
C GLU A 152 -16.46 4.86 12.12
N ARG A 153 -15.24 5.30 12.42
CA ARG A 153 -14.86 6.70 12.63
C ARG A 153 -13.63 7.08 11.80
N PRO A 154 -13.77 7.21 10.47
CA PRO A 154 -12.64 7.35 9.55
C PRO A 154 -11.83 8.64 9.73
N GLY A 155 -12.38 9.63 10.45
CA GLY A 155 -11.67 10.86 10.82
C GLY A 155 -10.66 10.69 11.96
N LEU A 156 -10.68 9.59 12.70
CA LEU A 156 -9.73 9.35 13.80
C LEU A 156 -8.34 8.95 13.29
N PRO A 157 -7.27 9.34 14.02
CA PRO A 157 -5.92 8.90 13.71
C PRO A 157 -5.81 7.36 13.72
N ASN A 158 -5.29 6.80 12.64
CA ASN A 158 -5.10 5.35 12.47
C ASN A 158 -3.67 4.97 12.04
N ALA A 159 -2.74 5.93 12.10
CA ALA A 159 -1.36 5.73 11.66
C ALA A 159 -0.59 4.69 12.47
N HIS A 160 -1.04 4.39 13.70
CA HIS A 160 -0.46 3.38 14.59
C HIS A 160 -0.82 1.95 14.18
N ILE A 161 -1.89 1.75 13.40
CA ILE A 161 -2.27 0.41 12.91
C ILE A 161 -1.20 -0.06 11.91
N PRO A 162 -0.51 -1.18 12.20
CA PRO A 162 0.54 -1.68 11.33
C PRO A 162 -0.05 -2.22 10.02
N LEU A 163 0.60 -1.92 8.92
CA LEU A 163 0.19 -2.36 7.59
C LEU A 163 1.24 -3.27 6.97
N ASP A 164 0.80 -4.38 6.41
CA ASP A 164 1.62 -5.31 5.65
C ASP A 164 1.16 -5.33 4.19
N VAL A 165 1.22 -4.17 3.53
CA VAL A 165 0.80 -3.99 2.14
C VAL A 165 1.99 -4.04 1.19
N GLN A 166 1.75 -4.57 -0.01
CA GLN A 166 2.76 -4.73 -1.04
C GLN A 166 2.34 -4.01 -2.31
N GLY A 167 3.29 -3.29 -2.88
CA GLY A 167 3.09 -2.56 -4.13
C GLY A 167 4.39 -2.35 -4.89
N THR A 168 4.28 -1.90 -6.13
CA THR A 168 5.41 -1.39 -6.90
C THR A 168 5.95 -0.11 -6.24
N ALA A 169 7.17 0.32 -6.62
CA ALA A 169 7.72 1.59 -6.15
C ALA A 169 6.79 2.78 -6.40
N PHE A 170 6.07 2.76 -7.53
CA PHE A 170 5.10 3.79 -7.87
C PHE A 170 3.84 3.71 -6.98
N GLN A 171 3.28 2.54 -6.78
CA GLN A 171 2.13 2.35 -5.88
C GLN A 171 2.46 2.76 -4.45
N GLU A 172 3.63 2.39 -3.94
CA GLU A 172 4.07 2.79 -2.59
C GLU A 172 4.21 4.32 -2.46
N ALA A 173 4.71 5.01 -3.50
CA ALA A 173 4.79 6.47 -3.52
C ALA A 173 3.38 7.10 -3.48
N VAL A 174 2.45 6.57 -4.30
CA VAL A 174 1.05 7.01 -4.30
C VAL A 174 0.41 6.77 -2.94
N TRP A 175 0.47 5.55 -2.39
CA TRP A 175 -0.16 5.22 -1.11
C TRP A 175 0.40 6.03 0.06
N ARG A 176 1.69 6.36 0.03
CA ARG A 176 2.27 7.29 0.99
C ARG A 176 1.68 8.69 0.86
N ALA A 177 1.51 9.20 -0.38
CA ALA A 177 0.87 10.48 -0.62
C ALA A 177 -0.59 10.48 -0.15
N LEU A 178 -1.33 9.37 -0.37
CA LEU A 178 -2.70 9.22 0.13
C LEU A 178 -2.77 9.36 1.66
N ARG A 179 -1.84 8.74 2.39
CA ARG A 179 -1.80 8.80 3.87
C ARG A 179 -1.48 10.19 4.42
N GLN A 180 -1.03 11.11 3.58
CA GLN A 180 -0.80 12.52 3.97
C GLN A 180 -2.03 13.40 3.77
N ILE A 181 -3.11 12.90 3.17
CA ILE A 181 -4.35 13.66 3.02
C ILE A 181 -5.08 13.65 4.37
N PRO A 182 -5.30 14.80 5.02
CA PRO A 182 -6.03 14.85 6.27
C PRO A 182 -7.48 14.36 6.10
N ALA A 183 -8.09 13.91 7.18
CA ALA A 183 -9.53 13.68 7.21
C ALA A 183 -10.28 15.01 6.96
N GLY A 184 -11.38 14.95 6.22
CA GLY A 184 -12.12 16.13 5.81
C GLY A 184 -11.60 16.84 4.56
N GLU A 185 -10.42 16.45 4.06
CA GLU A 185 -9.85 17.00 2.84
C GLU A 185 -9.87 15.98 1.69
N THR A 186 -9.99 16.49 0.47
CA THR A 186 -9.88 15.68 -0.74
C THR A 186 -8.77 16.20 -1.64
N ARG A 187 -8.28 15.33 -2.50
CA ARG A 187 -7.31 15.66 -3.55
C ARG A 187 -7.76 15.07 -4.88
N SER A 188 -7.39 15.70 -5.98
CA SER A 188 -7.59 15.10 -7.30
C SER A 188 -6.48 14.10 -7.62
N TYR A 189 -6.71 13.24 -8.60
CA TYR A 189 -5.65 12.34 -9.12
C TYR A 189 -4.44 13.12 -9.65
N ALA A 190 -4.67 14.33 -10.18
CA ALA A 190 -3.59 15.22 -10.63
C ALA A 190 -2.76 15.75 -9.46
N ASP A 191 -3.38 16.09 -8.33
CA ASP A 191 -2.67 16.52 -7.11
C ASP A 191 -1.80 15.40 -6.57
N ILE A 192 -2.30 14.16 -6.55
CA ILE A 192 -1.52 13.00 -6.15
C ILE A 192 -0.33 12.77 -7.09
N ALA A 193 -0.56 12.83 -8.41
CA ALA A 193 0.51 12.72 -9.39
C ALA A 193 1.59 13.80 -9.22
N ALA A 194 1.17 15.04 -8.96
CA ALA A 194 2.08 16.16 -8.67
C ALA A 194 2.83 15.95 -7.34
N ALA A 195 2.14 15.52 -6.28
CA ALA A 195 2.72 15.28 -4.96
C ALA A 195 3.85 14.22 -4.98
N ILE A 196 3.72 13.20 -5.84
CA ILE A 196 4.79 12.19 -6.03
C ILE A 196 5.85 12.61 -7.06
N GLY A 197 5.84 13.88 -7.53
CA GLY A 197 6.80 14.40 -8.50
C GLY A 197 6.60 13.87 -9.93
N ARG A 198 5.39 13.39 -10.27
CA ARG A 198 5.05 12.82 -11.59
C ARG A 198 3.75 13.41 -12.16
N PRO A 199 3.68 14.74 -12.40
CA PRO A 199 2.43 15.41 -12.77
C PRO A 199 1.78 14.86 -14.05
N ALA A 200 2.55 14.30 -14.97
CA ALA A 200 2.03 13.66 -16.18
C ALA A 200 1.41 12.28 -15.94
N ALA A 201 1.64 11.65 -14.77
CA ALA A 201 1.23 10.27 -14.48
C ALA A 201 -0.17 10.17 -13.85
N VAL A 202 -1.10 11.06 -14.18
CA VAL A 202 -2.44 11.14 -13.56
C VAL A 202 -3.23 9.84 -13.66
N ARG A 203 -3.24 9.21 -14.85
CA ARG A 203 -3.92 7.92 -15.06
C ARG A 203 -3.28 6.80 -14.24
N ALA A 204 -1.94 6.75 -14.21
CA ALA A 204 -1.21 5.77 -13.41
C ALA A 204 -1.44 5.97 -11.90
N ALA A 205 -1.54 7.22 -11.41
CA ALA A 205 -1.91 7.52 -10.03
C ALA A 205 -3.32 7.01 -9.71
N GLY A 206 -4.28 7.15 -10.63
CA GLY A 206 -5.62 6.58 -10.50
C GLY A 206 -5.60 5.06 -10.41
N THR A 207 -4.83 4.38 -11.26
CA THR A 207 -4.66 2.92 -11.22
C THR A 207 -4.02 2.47 -9.89
N ALA A 208 -2.98 3.16 -9.41
CA ALA A 208 -2.35 2.88 -8.14
C ALA A 208 -3.27 3.13 -6.93
N ASN A 209 -4.12 4.18 -7.01
CA ASN A 209 -5.16 4.45 -6.01
C ASN A 209 -6.16 3.28 -5.95
N GLY A 210 -6.62 2.78 -7.10
CA GLY A 210 -7.55 1.64 -7.18
C GLY A 210 -6.92 0.29 -6.79
N ALA A 211 -5.61 0.17 -6.86
CA ALA A 211 -4.86 -1.02 -6.43
C ALA A 211 -4.64 -1.11 -4.91
N ASN A 212 -5.16 -0.17 -4.13
CA ASN A 212 -5.10 -0.21 -2.67
C ASN A 212 -5.81 -1.46 -2.13
N GLN A 213 -5.14 -2.21 -1.28
CA GLN A 213 -5.66 -3.46 -0.71
C GLN A 213 -6.23 -3.29 0.71
N VAL A 214 -6.02 -2.13 1.33
CA VAL A 214 -6.43 -1.84 2.72
C VAL A 214 -7.26 -0.55 2.75
N ALA A 215 -8.53 -0.69 2.43
CA ALA A 215 -9.49 0.41 2.43
C ALA A 215 -9.41 1.21 3.74
N VAL A 216 -9.69 2.49 3.72
CA VAL A 216 -9.72 3.40 4.87
C VAL A 216 -8.35 3.62 5.52
N LEU A 217 -7.59 2.56 5.84
CA LEU A 217 -6.25 2.67 6.46
C LEU A 217 -5.24 3.33 5.51
N ILE A 218 -5.40 3.12 4.20
CA ILE A 218 -4.85 3.97 3.15
C ILE A 218 -6.04 4.68 2.52
N PRO A 219 -6.21 5.99 2.72
CA PRO A 219 -7.47 6.69 2.44
C PRO A 219 -7.64 7.03 0.95
N CYS A 220 -7.70 5.99 0.08
CA CYS A 220 -7.93 6.15 -1.35
C CYS A 220 -9.31 6.76 -1.69
N HIS A 221 -10.26 6.73 -0.74
CA HIS A 221 -11.55 7.41 -0.87
C HIS A 221 -11.41 8.95 -0.87
N ARG A 222 -10.35 9.53 -0.29
CA ARG A 222 -10.08 10.98 -0.30
C ARG A 222 -9.60 11.51 -1.66
N VAL A 223 -9.46 10.64 -2.67
CA VAL A 223 -9.12 11.07 -4.03
C VAL A 223 -10.36 11.10 -4.89
N VAL A 224 -10.65 12.28 -5.45
CA VAL A 224 -11.87 12.56 -6.23
C VAL A 224 -11.50 13.12 -7.62
N PRO A 225 -12.39 13.03 -8.62
CA PRO A 225 -12.19 13.67 -9.92
C PRO A 225 -12.16 15.20 -9.78
N LYS A 226 -11.32 15.87 -10.60
CA LYS A 226 -11.22 17.35 -10.61
C LYS A 226 -12.53 18.03 -11.06
N GLY A 227 -13.36 17.33 -11.84
CA GLY A 227 -14.62 17.84 -12.36
C GLY A 227 -15.82 17.67 -11.44
N GLY A 228 -15.61 17.27 -10.18
CA GLY A 228 -16.69 17.02 -9.22
C GLY A 228 -17.15 15.56 -9.15
N GLY A 229 -18.06 15.28 -8.21
CA GLY A 229 -18.56 13.93 -7.91
C GLY A 229 -17.57 13.06 -7.15
N VAL A 230 -18.04 11.95 -6.62
CA VAL A 230 -17.21 11.03 -5.79
C VAL A 230 -16.21 10.20 -6.63
N GLY A 231 -16.49 9.99 -7.91
CA GLY A 231 -15.69 9.12 -8.77
C GLY A 231 -15.81 7.64 -8.40
N GLY A 232 -15.01 6.80 -9.08
CA GLY A 232 -14.98 5.35 -8.84
C GLY A 232 -14.36 4.99 -7.49
N TYR A 233 -14.80 3.84 -6.95
CA TYR A 233 -14.24 3.23 -5.75
C TYR A 233 -14.34 1.71 -5.86
N ALA A 234 -13.30 0.98 -5.45
CA ALA A 234 -13.25 -0.47 -5.60
C ALA A 234 -14.39 -1.20 -4.86
N TRP A 235 -14.89 -0.58 -3.80
CA TRP A 235 -15.95 -1.13 -2.94
C TRP A 235 -17.28 -0.39 -3.09
N GLY A 236 -17.48 0.34 -4.19
CA GLY A 236 -18.71 1.03 -4.51
C GLY A 236 -18.71 2.52 -4.16
N ALA A 237 -19.35 3.31 -5.03
CA ALA A 237 -19.44 4.77 -4.87
C ALA A 237 -20.20 5.18 -3.59
N GLY A 238 -21.19 4.39 -3.17
CA GLY A 238 -21.95 4.64 -1.93
C GLY A 238 -21.07 4.55 -0.68
N VAL A 239 -20.19 3.55 -0.58
CA VAL A 239 -19.24 3.44 0.53
C VAL A 239 -18.29 4.63 0.56
N LYS A 240 -17.80 5.06 -0.61
CA LYS A 240 -16.92 6.24 -0.71
C LYS A 240 -17.62 7.52 -0.27
N ALA A 241 -18.83 7.76 -0.76
CA ALA A 241 -19.61 8.92 -0.40
C ALA A 241 -19.87 9.00 1.11
N GLU A 242 -20.21 7.85 1.72
CA GLU A 242 -20.45 7.79 3.16
C GLU A 242 -19.18 8.02 3.98
N LEU A 243 -18.02 7.47 3.55
CA LEU A 243 -16.73 7.74 4.20
C LEU A 243 -16.40 9.24 4.17
N LEU A 244 -16.52 9.87 2.99
CA LEU A 244 -16.29 11.31 2.83
C LEU A 244 -17.25 12.14 3.69
N ARG A 245 -18.53 11.79 3.74
CA ARG A 245 -19.53 12.44 4.59
C ARG A 245 -19.16 12.36 6.07
N ARG A 246 -18.71 11.19 6.56
CA ARG A 246 -18.29 11.01 7.96
C ARG A 246 -17.05 11.81 8.32
N GLU A 247 -16.18 12.04 7.36
CA GLU A 247 -14.98 12.87 7.55
C GLU A 247 -15.26 14.37 7.46
N GLY A 248 -16.49 14.78 7.16
CA GLY A 248 -16.84 16.19 6.98
C GLY A 248 -16.46 16.76 5.61
N SER A 249 -16.04 15.92 4.65
CA SER A 249 -15.73 16.34 3.28
C SER A 249 -16.99 16.55 2.40
N GLY A 250 -18.19 16.40 2.96
CA GLY A 250 -19.46 16.38 2.23
C GLY A 250 -20.15 17.74 2.06
N GLY A 251 -19.50 18.87 2.34
CA GLY A 251 -20.04 20.20 2.12
C GLY A 251 -19.90 20.64 0.66
N GLU A 252 -21.04 20.82 -0.01
CA GLU A 252 -21.28 21.58 -1.26
C GLU A 252 -20.63 21.16 -2.59
N SER A 253 -19.68 20.22 -2.66
CA SER A 253 -18.96 19.92 -3.93
C SER A 253 -19.17 18.52 -4.49
N LEU A 254 -20.01 17.70 -3.88
CA LEU A 254 -20.22 16.29 -4.28
C LEU A 254 -21.61 16.02 -4.92
N LEU A 255 -22.42 17.07 -5.11
CA LEU A 255 -23.72 16.99 -5.82
C LEU A 255 -23.57 17.43 -7.26
#